data_276a0676ea4dcc44193c5749045c14f4
#
_entry.id   276a0676ea4dcc44193c5749045c14f4
#
_cell.length_a   1.000
_cell.length_b   1.000
_cell.length_c   1.000
_cell.angle_alpha   90.00
_cell.angle_beta   90.00
_cell.angle_gamma   90.00
#
_symmetry.space_group_name_H-M   'P 1'
#
loop_
_entity.id
_entity.type
_entity.pdbx_description
1 polymer ?
#
loop_
_entity_poly.entity_id
_entity_poly.type
_entity_poly.pdbx_seq_one_letter_code
_entity_poly.pdbx_strand_id
1 'polypeptide(L)'
;MRAWLVVAGLMALYVGVAAADEAALGIKVHKQSGINYITGGGGDTKQAFEQVRGRYPVHVQITVGGEHVDPGPVRITLRDVKGEAQVEADAGGPLFFINPPSGRWTVEAERNGEKLAKTSDLTGRRYLVIDFDFSKP
;
A
#
# COMPACT_ATOMS: atom_id res chain seq x y z
N MET A 1 25.50 -31.99 1.25
CA MET A 1 24.45 -31.90 0.19
C MET A 1 23.07 -31.65 0.79
N ARG A 2 22.65 -32.41 1.77
CA ARG A 2 21.35 -32.22 2.42
C ARG A 2 21.21 -30.84 3.11
N ALA A 3 22.33 -30.33 3.65
CA ALA A 3 22.32 -29.05 4.39
C ALA A 3 21.92 -27.85 3.51
N TRP A 4 22.35 -27.81 2.25
CA TRP A 4 21.98 -26.69 1.41
C TRP A 4 20.59 -26.79 0.79
N LEU A 5 20.02 -27.95 0.70
CA LEU A 5 18.62 -28.11 0.35
C LEU A 5 17.73 -27.55 1.46
N VAL A 6 18.14 -27.76 2.72
CA VAL A 6 17.44 -27.21 3.88
C VAL A 6 17.53 -25.68 3.90
N VAL A 7 18.71 -25.12 3.60
CA VAL A 7 18.92 -23.67 3.57
C VAL A 7 18.07 -23.03 2.45
N ALA A 8 18.04 -23.63 1.26
CA ALA A 8 17.23 -23.14 0.17
C ALA A 8 15.73 -23.21 0.53
N GLY A 9 15.32 -24.28 1.21
CA GLY A 9 13.96 -24.41 1.69
C GLY A 9 13.59 -23.36 2.73
N LEU A 10 14.51 -23.02 3.63
CA LEU A 10 14.30 -21.97 4.61
C LEU A 10 14.11 -20.61 3.97
N MET A 11 14.89 -20.28 2.94
CA MET A 11 14.72 -19.00 2.23
C MET A 11 13.38 -18.94 1.52
N ALA A 12 12.98 -20.00 0.87
CA ALA A 12 11.68 -20.06 0.20
C ALA A 12 10.53 -19.95 1.22
N LEU A 13 10.65 -20.58 2.38
CA LEU A 13 9.67 -20.49 3.45
C LEU A 13 9.57 -19.08 4.01
N TYR A 14 10.69 -18.39 4.16
CA TYR A 14 10.71 -17.01 4.67
C TYR A 14 9.93 -16.07 3.75
N VAL A 15 10.15 -16.14 2.45
CA VAL A 15 9.40 -15.33 1.47
C VAL A 15 7.94 -15.77 1.44
N GLY A 16 7.67 -17.07 1.51
CA GLY A 16 6.31 -17.60 1.52
C GLY A 16 5.52 -17.22 2.77
N VAL A 17 6.19 -17.11 3.94
CA VAL A 17 5.52 -16.72 5.19
C VAL A 17 4.98 -15.29 5.10
N ALA A 18 5.74 -14.34 4.52
CA ALA A 18 5.28 -12.96 4.37
C ALA A 18 4.02 -12.87 3.49
N ALA A 19 3.99 -13.57 2.35
CA ALA A 19 2.81 -13.60 1.49
C ALA A 19 1.67 -14.42 2.10
N ALA A 20 2.00 -15.47 2.89
CA ALA A 20 1.00 -16.32 3.51
C ALA A 20 0.19 -15.60 4.59
N ASP A 21 0.80 -14.63 5.32
CA ASP A 21 0.08 -13.87 6.33
C ASP A 21 -1.03 -13.02 5.73
N GLU A 22 -0.75 -12.30 4.62
CA GLU A 22 -1.77 -11.53 3.94
C GLU A 22 -2.84 -12.45 3.34
N ALA A 23 -2.42 -13.54 2.70
CA ALA A 23 -3.36 -14.50 2.12
C ALA A 23 -4.28 -15.12 3.17
N ALA A 24 -3.74 -15.46 4.35
CA ALA A 24 -4.52 -16.01 5.46
C ALA A 24 -5.57 -15.03 5.97
N LEU A 25 -5.33 -13.73 5.82
CA LEU A 25 -6.26 -12.68 6.20
C LEU A 25 -7.18 -12.26 5.04
N GLY A 26 -7.09 -12.92 3.90
CA GLY A 26 -7.89 -12.59 2.73
C GLY A 26 -7.41 -11.36 1.98
N ILE A 27 -6.16 -10.96 2.18
CA ILE A 27 -5.58 -9.79 1.53
C ILE A 27 -4.73 -10.24 0.35
N LYS A 28 -4.95 -9.62 -0.80
CA LYS A 28 -4.15 -9.86 -1.99
C LYS A 28 -2.99 -8.87 -2.05
N VAL A 29 -1.78 -9.38 -2.19
CA VAL A 29 -0.58 -8.55 -2.37
C VAL A 29 -0.33 -8.37 -3.86
N HIS A 30 -0.16 -7.12 -4.27
CA HIS A 30 0.17 -6.74 -5.64
C HIS A 30 1.61 -6.24 -5.70
N LYS A 31 2.19 -6.28 -6.88
CA LYS A 31 3.54 -5.79 -7.09
C LYS A 31 3.64 -5.04 -8.44
N GLN A 32 4.22 -3.86 -8.42
CA GLN A 32 4.58 -3.10 -9.62
C GLN A 32 5.96 -2.48 -9.40
N SER A 33 6.82 -2.55 -10.40
CA SER A 33 8.18 -1.99 -10.33
C SER A 33 8.95 -2.47 -9.10
N GLY A 34 8.73 -3.71 -8.68
CA GLY A 34 9.35 -4.28 -7.48
C GLY A 34 8.76 -3.79 -6.16
N ILE A 35 7.69 -3.00 -6.20
CA ILE A 35 7.08 -2.42 -5.00
C ILE A 35 5.78 -3.17 -4.68
N ASN A 36 5.69 -3.70 -3.46
CA ASN A 36 4.48 -4.37 -3.00
C ASN A 36 3.46 -3.36 -2.48
N TYR A 37 2.19 -3.63 -2.73
CA TYR A 37 1.11 -2.83 -2.19
C TYR A 37 -0.14 -3.69 -1.96
N ILE A 38 -0.97 -3.22 -1.04
CA ILE A 38 -2.28 -3.81 -0.75
C ILE A 38 -3.30 -2.68 -0.71
N THR A 39 -4.54 -2.99 -1.04
CA THR A 39 -5.62 -2.01 -1.02
C THR A 39 -6.93 -2.67 -0.60
N GLY A 40 -7.76 -1.90 0.08
CA GLY A 40 -9.03 -2.36 0.62
C GLY A 40 -9.32 -1.69 1.94
N GLY A 41 -9.52 -2.50 2.99
CA GLY A 41 -9.68 -2.01 4.35
C GLY A 41 -11.06 -1.46 4.66
N GLY A 42 -12.05 -1.66 3.77
CA GLY A 42 -13.43 -1.30 4.05
C GLY A 42 -14.15 -2.38 4.85
N GLY A 43 -15.08 -1.97 5.71
CA GLY A 43 -15.92 -2.89 6.45
C GLY A 43 -15.13 -3.91 7.27
N ASP A 44 -15.39 -5.18 7.04
CA ASP A 44 -14.80 -6.29 7.82
C ASP A 44 -13.30 -6.47 7.58
N THR A 45 -12.76 -5.91 6.52
CA THR A 45 -11.34 -6.08 6.18
C THR A 45 -10.41 -5.11 6.89
N LYS A 46 -10.95 -4.09 7.56
CA LYS A 46 -10.15 -3.08 8.25
C LYS A 46 -9.21 -3.69 9.28
N GLN A 47 -9.69 -4.63 10.05
CA GLN A 47 -8.91 -5.28 11.10
C GLN A 47 -7.78 -6.10 10.53
N ALA A 48 -7.99 -6.78 9.40
CA ALA A 48 -6.96 -7.50 8.70
C ALA A 48 -5.82 -6.59 8.24
N PHE A 49 -6.17 -5.41 7.71
CA PHE A 49 -5.17 -4.42 7.29
C PHE A 49 -4.35 -3.90 8.47
N GLU A 50 -4.98 -3.70 9.63
CA GLU A 50 -4.28 -3.28 10.84
C GLU A 50 -3.21 -4.29 11.27
N GLN A 51 -3.44 -5.58 11.07
CA GLN A 51 -2.49 -6.61 11.45
C GLN A 51 -1.22 -6.61 10.60
N VAL A 52 -1.30 -6.17 9.36
CA VAL A 52 -0.16 -6.18 8.42
C VAL A 52 0.42 -4.80 8.17
N ARG A 53 -0.14 -3.75 8.78
CA ARG A 53 0.29 -2.37 8.52
C ARG A 53 1.79 -2.13 8.77
N GLY A 54 2.39 -2.82 9.69
CA GLY A 54 3.81 -2.68 10.00
C GLY A 54 4.75 -3.13 8.88
N ARG A 55 4.24 -3.84 7.88
CA ARG A 55 5.02 -4.29 6.72
C ARG A 55 5.02 -3.28 5.58
N TYR A 56 4.20 -2.25 5.69
CA TYR A 56 4.03 -1.25 4.64
C TYR A 56 4.32 0.12 5.24
N PRO A 57 5.46 0.73 4.90
CA PRO A 57 5.82 2.01 5.50
C PRO A 57 4.95 3.18 5.05
N VAL A 58 4.26 3.08 3.92
CA VAL A 58 3.38 4.15 3.45
C VAL A 58 1.93 3.71 3.58
N HIS A 59 1.17 4.44 4.39
CA HIS A 59 -0.25 4.19 4.63
C HIS A 59 -1.05 5.33 4.04
N VAL A 60 -1.73 5.08 2.92
CA VAL A 60 -2.63 6.06 2.32
C VAL A 60 -4.04 5.78 2.84
N GLN A 61 -4.67 6.80 3.41
CA GLN A 61 -6.04 6.75 3.90
C GLN A 61 -6.88 7.71 3.09
N ILE A 62 -8.05 7.26 2.66
CA ILE A 62 -8.93 8.02 1.79
C ILE A 62 -10.23 8.26 2.54
N THR A 63 -10.64 9.53 2.62
CA THR A 63 -11.94 9.93 3.16
C THR A 63 -12.68 10.76 2.13
N VAL A 64 -13.99 10.89 2.28
CA VAL A 64 -14.84 11.73 1.45
C VAL A 64 -15.63 12.64 2.36
N GLY A 65 -15.38 13.96 2.26
CA GLY A 65 -16.01 14.94 3.15
C GLY A 65 -15.69 14.68 4.63
N GLY A 66 -14.49 14.20 4.92
CA GLY A 66 -14.04 13.88 6.28
C GLY A 66 -14.58 12.56 6.83
N GLU A 67 -15.33 11.80 6.04
CA GLU A 67 -15.97 10.56 6.51
C GLU A 67 -15.21 9.33 5.99
N HIS A 68 -15.09 8.32 6.85
CA HIS A 68 -14.50 7.01 6.52
C HIS A 68 -15.55 6.13 5.85
N VAL A 69 -15.81 6.41 4.59
CA VAL A 69 -16.79 5.66 3.78
C VAL A 69 -16.06 5.01 2.60
N ASP A 70 -16.75 4.16 1.87
CA ASP A 70 -16.23 3.63 0.61
C ASP A 70 -16.07 4.81 -0.36
N PRO A 71 -14.84 5.13 -0.80
CA PRO A 71 -14.63 6.31 -1.66
C PRO A 71 -15.08 6.09 -3.10
N GLY A 72 -15.46 4.85 -3.47
CA GLY A 72 -15.67 4.51 -4.86
C GLY A 72 -14.36 4.46 -5.63
N PRO A 73 -14.38 4.61 -6.96
CA PRO A 73 -13.14 4.52 -7.75
C PRO A 73 -12.18 5.67 -7.45
N VAL A 74 -10.98 5.33 -6.97
CA VAL A 74 -9.89 6.26 -6.71
C VAL A 74 -8.63 5.70 -7.36
N ARG A 75 -7.98 6.50 -8.20
CA ARG A 75 -6.72 6.11 -8.83
C ARG A 75 -5.56 6.58 -7.97
N ILE A 76 -4.71 5.66 -7.56
CA ILE A 76 -3.51 5.95 -6.79
C ILE A 76 -2.30 5.82 -7.69
N THR A 77 -1.42 6.83 -7.65
CA THR A 77 -0.16 6.81 -8.39
C THR A 77 0.98 7.14 -7.43
N LEU A 78 2.01 6.30 -7.41
CA LEU A 78 3.23 6.55 -6.66
C LEU A 78 4.32 6.94 -7.66
N ARG A 79 4.87 8.17 -7.51
CA ARG A 79 5.92 8.69 -8.39
C ARG A 79 7.23 8.84 -7.64
N ASP A 80 8.31 8.53 -8.33
CA ASP A 80 9.67 8.73 -7.81
C ASP A 80 10.09 10.20 -7.92
N VAL A 81 11.35 10.51 -7.56
CA VAL A 81 11.89 11.89 -7.59
C VAL A 81 11.96 12.47 -9.00
N LYS A 82 11.98 11.62 -10.02
CA LYS A 82 11.98 12.05 -11.42
C LYS A 82 10.57 12.27 -11.96
N GLY A 83 9.56 11.99 -11.15
CA GLY A 83 8.17 12.09 -11.57
C GLY A 83 7.66 10.88 -12.32
N GLU A 84 8.43 9.79 -12.39
CA GLU A 84 8.01 8.58 -13.08
C GLU A 84 7.09 7.75 -12.18
N ALA A 85 5.99 7.28 -12.75
CA ALA A 85 5.06 6.43 -12.02
C ALA A 85 5.66 5.04 -11.83
N GLN A 86 5.76 4.61 -10.58
CA GLN A 86 6.24 3.28 -10.21
C GLN A 86 5.10 2.34 -9.81
N VAL A 87 4.02 2.89 -9.30
CA VAL A 87 2.79 2.16 -9.00
C VAL A 87 1.62 2.98 -9.51
N GLU A 88 0.72 2.34 -10.24
CA GLU A 88 -0.56 2.92 -10.65
C GLU A 88 -1.63 1.86 -10.47
N ALA A 89 -2.62 2.14 -9.65
CA ALA A 89 -3.67 1.17 -9.38
C ALA A 89 -4.92 1.86 -8.84
N ASP A 90 -6.03 1.19 -9.00
CA ASP A 90 -7.28 1.63 -8.39
C ASP A 90 -7.32 1.15 -6.95
N ALA A 91 -7.71 2.04 -6.04
CA ALA A 91 -7.92 1.68 -4.65
C ALA A 91 -9.16 0.79 -4.54
N GLY A 92 -9.03 -0.32 -3.82
CA GLY A 92 -10.13 -1.25 -3.58
C GLY A 92 -10.96 -0.91 -2.35
N GLY A 93 -10.68 0.24 -1.71
CA GLY A 93 -11.35 0.69 -0.50
C GLY A 93 -10.64 1.92 0.06
N PRO A 94 -10.91 2.29 1.31
CA PRO A 94 -10.35 3.52 1.89
C PRO A 94 -8.87 3.44 2.25
N LEU A 95 -8.24 2.26 2.20
CA LEU A 95 -6.83 2.09 2.54
C LEU A 95 -6.02 1.61 1.35
N PHE A 96 -4.81 2.15 1.23
CA PHE A 96 -3.85 1.76 0.21
C PHE A 96 -2.46 1.79 0.85
N PHE A 97 -1.91 0.63 1.15
CA PHE A 97 -0.62 0.51 1.84
C PHE A 97 0.46 0.11 0.84
N ILE A 98 1.61 0.79 0.88
CA ILE A 98 2.69 0.61 -0.08
C ILE A 98 3.99 0.36 0.65
N ASN A 99 4.83 -0.51 0.10
CA ASN A 99 6.16 -0.79 0.62
C ASN A 99 7.23 -0.35 -0.38
N PRO A 100 7.46 0.97 -0.57
CA PRO A 100 8.52 1.45 -1.45
C PRO A 100 9.86 1.45 -0.74
N PRO A 101 10.98 1.49 -1.47
CA PRO A 101 12.29 1.72 -0.85
C PRO A 101 12.36 3.10 -0.20
N SER A 102 13.37 3.30 0.65
CA SER A 102 13.64 4.61 1.24
C SER A 102 13.86 5.65 0.16
N GLY A 103 13.45 6.88 0.43
CA GLY A 103 13.63 7.99 -0.49
C GLY A 103 12.43 8.91 -0.48
N ARG A 104 12.44 9.85 -1.41
CA ARG A 104 11.36 10.81 -1.57
C ARG A 104 10.37 10.31 -2.59
N TRP A 105 9.10 10.34 -2.23
CA TRP A 105 8.01 9.83 -3.06
C TRP A 105 6.86 10.82 -3.10
N THR A 106 6.20 10.88 -4.25
CA THR A 106 4.96 11.62 -4.40
C THR A 106 3.82 10.62 -4.58
N VAL A 107 2.80 10.74 -3.75
CA VAL A 107 1.58 9.96 -3.88
C VAL A 107 0.50 10.86 -4.41
N GLU A 108 -0.15 10.45 -5.50
CA GLU A 108 -1.29 11.15 -6.09
C GLU A 108 -2.53 10.29 -5.93
N ALA A 109 -3.65 10.94 -5.68
CA ALA A 109 -4.96 10.28 -5.65
C ALA A 109 -5.93 11.09 -6.50
N GLU A 110 -6.69 10.41 -7.36
CA GLU A 110 -7.67 11.06 -8.23
C GLU A 110 -9.02 10.37 -8.10
N ARG A 111 -10.05 11.17 -7.88
CA ARG A 111 -11.44 10.73 -7.74
C ARG A 111 -12.35 11.74 -8.40
N ASN A 112 -13.14 11.29 -9.39
CA ASN A 112 -14.12 12.14 -10.08
C ASN A 112 -13.51 13.45 -10.61
N GLY A 113 -12.30 13.37 -11.16
CA GLY A 113 -11.60 14.56 -11.69
C GLY A 113 -10.87 15.39 -10.65
N GLU A 114 -11.07 15.16 -9.36
CA GLU A 114 -10.33 15.83 -8.29
C GLU A 114 -9.02 15.10 -8.05
N LYS A 115 -7.89 15.81 -8.17
CA LYS A 115 -6.56 15.23 -7.97
C LYS A 115 -5.89 15.86 -6.76
N LEU A 116 -5.46 15.02 -5.84
CA LEU A 116 -4.71 15.42 -4.65
C LEU A 116 -3.34 14.76 -4.71
N ALA A 117 -2.32 15.43 -4.18
CA ALA A 117 -0.96 14.89 -4.17
C ALA A 117 -0.22 15.33 -2.92
N LYS A 118 0.64 14.44 -2.43
CA LYS A 118 1.57 14.75 -1.33
C LYS A 118 2.93 14.17 -1.63
N THR A 119 3.96 14.97 -1.44
CA THR A 119 5.36 14.54 -1.53
C THR A 119 5.92 14.40 -0.13
N SER A 120 6.54 13.28 0.15
CA SER A 120 7.08 12.98 1.47
C SER A 120 8.40 12.22 1.35
N ASP A 121 9.25 12.37 2.35
CA ASP A 121 10.54 11.67 2.41
C ASP A 121 10.43 10.54 3.43
N LEU A 122 10.65 9.31 2.97
CA LEU A 122 10.61 8.13 3.82
C LEU A 122 11.97 7.82 4.46
N THR A 123 13.01 8.56 4.10
CA THR A 123 14.35 8.34 4.63
C THR A 123 14.37 8.55 6.14
N GLY A 124 14.82 7.54 6.88
CA GLY A 124 14.92 7.62 8.33
C GLY A 124 13.59 7.53 9.07
N ARG A 125 12.50 7.27 8.38
CA ARG A 125 11.18 7.11 9.01
C ARG A 125 10.75 5.67 8.95
N ARG A 126 10.01 5.22 9.96
CA ARG A 126 9.44 3.88 9.99
C ARG A 126 8.21 3.77 9.08
N TYR A 127 7.40 4.81 9.08
CA TYR A 127 6.18 4.85 8.27
C TYR A 127 5.73 6.29 8.06
N LEU A 128 4.90 6.46 7.04
CA LEU A 128 4.21 7.71 6.73
C LEU A 128 2.73 7.41 6.64
N VAL A 129 1.92 8.29 7.22
CA VAL A 129 0.46 8.27 7.03
C VAL A 129 0.11 9.43 6.13
N ILE A 130 -0.54 9.15 5.00
CA ILE A 130 -0.95 10.16 4.04
C ILE A 130 -2.47 10.12 3.96
N ASP A 131 -3.11 11.21 4.35
CA ASP A 131 -4.56 11.34 4.31
C ASP A 131 -4.98 12.15 3.10
N PHE A 132 -5.85 11.59 2.28
CA PHE A 132 -6.51 12.31 1.19
C PHE A 132 -7.99 12.41 1.51
N ASP A 133 -8.47 13.63 1.59
CA ASP A 133 -9.89 13.90 1.82
C ASP A 133 -10.49 14.53 0.58
N PHE A 134 -11.38 13.79 -0.07
CA PHE A 134 -12.04 14.25 -1.29
C PHE A 134 -13.34 14.96 -0.96
N SER A 135 -13.72 15.87 -1.85
CA SER A 135 -14.99 16.60 -1.72
C SER A 135 -16.16 15.67 -1.93
N LYS A 136 -17.25 15.93 -1.22
CA LYS A 136 -18.52 15.25 -1.49
C LYS A 136 -19.06 15.70 -2.84
N PRO A 137 -19.72 14.79 -3.59
CA PRO A 137 -20.35 15.15 -4.85
C PRO A 137 -21.52 16.14 -4.66
#